data_ace2a616da2a77adc0b5655148081344
#
_entry.id   ace2a616da2a77adc0b5655148081344
#
_cell.length_a   1.000
_cell.length_b   1.000
_cell.length_c   1.000
_cell.angle_alpha   90.00
_cell.angle_beta   90.00
_cell.angle_gamma   90.00
#
_symmetry.space_group_name_H-M   'P 1'
#
loop_
_entity.id
_entity.type
_entity.pdbx_description
1 polymer ?
#
loop_
_entity_poly.entity_id
_entity_poly.type
_entity_poly.pdbx_seq_one_letter_code
_entity_poly.pdbx_strand_id
1 'polypeptide(L)'
;MTKHWIIALGILSLEAQAEADFETLGACSGLYEAGGNMARWRAVQGIAEALGRQQETIEAAYDAGWWFGMARGDWKELYTTFADDYGKEQAENWRQSAISDHGCEMIGEAR
;
A
#
# COMPACT_ATOMS: atom_id res chain seq x y z
N MET A 1 8.45 9.49 -19.38
CA MET A 1 7.34 9.75 -19.17
C MET A 1 7.22 10.73 -18.22
N THR A 2 6.45 11.38 -18.24
CA THR A 2 6.39 12.41 -17.37
C THR A 2 5.18 12.30 -16.58
N LYS A 3 5.02 13.12 -15.62
CA LYS A 3 3.90 13.05 -14.81
C LYS A 3 2.71 13.72 -15.32
N HIS A 4 2.85 14.52 -16.34
CA HIS A 4 1.72 15.28 -16.78
C HIS A 4 0.70 14.46 -17.47
N TRP A 5 1.15 13.51 -18.25
CA TRP A 5 0.20 12.69 -18.92
C TRP A 5 -0.44 11.73 -17.93
N ILE A 6 0.13 11.60 -16.76
CA ILE A 6 -0.49 10.79 -15.76
C ILE A 6 -1.83 11.34 -15.34
N ILE A 7 -1.97 12.66 -15.37
CA ILE A 7 -3.24 13.24 -15.06
C ILE A 7 -4.30 12.73 -15.99
N ALA A 8 -3.99 12.72 -17.26
CA ALA A 8 -4.94 12.22 -18.22
C ALA A 8 -5.23 10.76 -17.99
N LEU A 9 -4.20 10.00 -17.68
CA LEU A 9 -4.42 8.61 -17.41
C LEU A 9 -5.28 8.40 -16.19
N GLY A 10 -5.10 9.23 -15.20
CA GLY A 10 -5.86 9.11 -13.99
C GLY A 10 -7.33 9.29 -14.20
N ILE A 11 -7.71 9.99 -15.26
CA ILE A 11 -9.09 10.20 -15.54
C ILE A 11 -9.73 8.99 -16.18
N LEU A 12 -8.94 8.17 -16.81
CA LEU A 12 -9.47 7.09 -17.60
C LEU A 12 -10.22 6.06 -16.80
N SER A 13 -9.81 5.82 -15.58
CA SER A 13 -10.41 4.73 -14.85
C SER A 13 -10.24 4.95 -13.38
N LEU A 14 -11.17 5.64 -12.79
CA LEU A 14 -11.12 5.89 -11.38
C LEU A 14 -11.20 4.61 -10.57
N GLU A 15 -12.00 3.68 -11.03
CA GLU A 15 -12.16 2.44 -10.29
C GLU A 15 -10.92 1.59 -10.32
N ALA A 16 -10.31 1.46 -11.50
CA ALA A 16 -9.09 0.68 -11.60
C ALA A 16 -7.97 1.33 -10.82
N GLN A 17 -7.94 2.67 -10.83
CA GLN A 17 -6.95 3.38 -10.06
C GLN A 17 -7.14 3.18 -8.58
N ALA A 18 -8.39 3.22 -8.13
CA ALA A 18 -8.67 3.02 -6.71
C ALA A 18 -8.25 1.63 -6.27
N GLU A 19 -8.53 0.63 -7.09
CA GLU A 19 -8.11 -0.73 -6.76
C GLU A 19 -6.60 -0.83 -6.64
N ALA A 20 -5.89 -0.27 -7.61
CA ALA A 20 -4.44 -0.32 -7.59
C ALA A 20 -3.89 0.43 -6.38
N ASP A 21 -4.52 1.57 -6.07
CA ASP A 21 -4.08 2.35 -4.92
C ASP A 21 -4.28 1.59 -3.63
N PHE A 22 -5.42 0.91 -3.49
CA PHE A 22 -5.69 0.16 -2.25
C PHE A 22 -4.76 -1.02 -2.12
N GLU A 23 -4.40 -1.65 -3.22
CA GLU A 23 -3.45 -2.74 -3.18
C GLU A 23 -2.07 -2.22 -2.77
N THR A 24 -1.64 -1.12 -3.35
CA THR A 24 -0.36 -0.51 -3.00
C THR A 24 -0.36 -0.04 -1.55
N LEU A 25 -1.43 0.61 -1.13
CA LEU A 25 -1.53 1.04 0.25
C LEU A 25 -1.48 -0.13 1.20
N GLY A 26 -2.14 -1.22 0.84
CA GLY A 26 -2.08 -2.41 1.66
C GLY A 26 -0.69 -2.98 1.76
N ALA A 27 0.00 -3.06 0.63
CA ALA A 27 1.38 -3.56 0.63
C ALA A 27 2.25 -2.69 1.53
N CYS A 28 2.14 -1.38 1.40
CA CYS A 28 2.93 -0.47 2.22
C CYS A 28 2.57 -0.61 3.69
N SER A 29 1.28 -0.77 3.99
CA SER A 29 0.85 -0.95 5.36
C SER A 29 1.48 -2.20 5.97
N GLY A 30 1.43 -3.30 5.22
CA GLY A 30 2.02 -4.55 5.71
C GLY A 30 3.51 -4.45 5.91
N LEU A 31 4.20 -3.79 4.99
CA LEU A 31 5.64 -3.63 5.10
C LEU A 31 6.04 -2.77 6.28
N TYR A 32 5.33 -1.68 6.51
CA TYR A 32 5.61 -0.84 7.67
C TYR A 32 5.29 -1.56 8.97
N GLU A 33 4.17 -2.28 8.98
CA GLU A 33 3.80 -3.01 10.19
C GLU A 33 4.82 -4.07 10.51
N ALA A 34 5.31 -4.79 9.51
CA ALA A 34 6.30 -5.84 9.71
C ALA A 34 7.57 -5.28 10.31
N GLY A 35 7.95 -4.07 9.93
CA GLY A 35 9.16 -3.44 10.45
C GLY A 35 8.95 -2.65 11.72
N GLY A 36 7.73 -2.60 12.24
CA GLY A 36 7.47 -1.90 13.47
C GLY A 36 7.39 -0.40 13.36
N ASN A 37 7.30 0.13 12.14
CA ASN A 37 7.20 1.57 11.94
C ASN A 37 5.74 1.98 12.07
N MET A 38 5.30 2.14 13.30
CA MET A 38 3.89 2.36 13.58
C MET A 38 3.41 3.72 13.11
N ALA A 39 4.29 4.71 13.11
CA ALA A 39 3.88 6.05 12.65
C ALA A 39 3.51 6.01 11.16
N ARG A 40 4.36 5.39 10.36
CA ARG A 40 4.07 5.27 8.93
C ARG A 40 2.91 4.33 8.67
N TRP A 41 2.82 3.26 9.44
CA TRP A 41 1.71 2.34 9.32
C TRP A 41 0.38 3.07 9.54
N ARG A 42 0.31 3.89 10.59
CA ARG A 42 -0.91 4.63 10.87
C ARG A 42 -1.23 5.64 9.79
N ALA A 43 -0.19 6.29 9.24
CA ALA A 43 -0.41 7.26 8.19
C ALA A 43 -1.03 6.59 6.96
N VAL A 44 -0.51 5.43 6.58
CA VAL A 44 -1.04 4.71 5.43
C VAL A 44 -2.47 4.24 5.71
N GLN A 45 -2.72 3.75 6.92
CA GLN A 45 -4.06 3.32 7.31
C GLN A 45 -5.06 4.47 7.19
N GLY A 46 -4.67 5.65 7.68
CA GLY A 46 -5.55 6.80 7.61
C GLY A 46 -5.88 7.20 6.19
N ILE A 47 -4.90 7.13 5.31
CA ILE A 47 -5.14 7.44 3.91
C ILE A 47 -6.09 6.42 3.29
N ALA A 48 -5.87 5.14 3.58
CA ALA A 48 -6.74 4.11 3.04
C ALA A 48 -8.18 4.29 3.54
N GLU A 49 -8.34 4.63 4.80
CA GLU A 49 -9.67 4.86 5.33
C GLU A 49 -10.35 6.05 4.67
N ALA A 50 -9.60 7.12 4.48
CA ALA A 50 -10.17 8.30 3.84
C ALA A 50 -10.60 8.00 2.42
N LEU A 51 -9.77 7.29 1.68
CA LEU A 51 -10.13 6.91 0.32
C LEU A 51 -11.31 5.95 0.29
N GLY A 52 -11.36 5.05 1.26
CA GLY A 52 -12.48 4.12 1.34
C GLY A 52 -13.80 4.84 1.55
N ARG A 53 -13.79 5.89 2.36
CA ARG A 53 -14.99 6.65 2.60
C ARG A 53 -15.43 7.45 1.39
N GLN A 54 -14.54 7.66 0.43
CA GLN A 54 -14.88 8.39 -0.79
C GLN A 54 -15.46 7.51 -1.87
N GLN A 55 -15.52 6.21 -1.65
CA GLN A 55 -16.09 5.32 -2.64
C GLN A 55 -17.58 5.58 -2.77
N GLU A 56 -18.07 5.51 -4.00
CA GLU A 56 -19.44 5.95 -4.25
C GLU A 56 -20.49 4.92 -3.89
N THR A 57 -20.10 3.66 -3.82
CA THR A 57 -21.06 2.61 -3.50
C THR A 57 -20.50 1.75 -2.38
N ILE A 58 -21.41 1.05 -1.72
CA ILE A 58 -21.01 0.11 -0.68
C ILE A 58 -20.15 -1.00 -1.27
N GLU A 59 -20.50 -1.41 -2.48
CA GLU A 59 -19.77 -2.46 -3.16
C GLU A 59 -18.33 -2.05 -3.41
N ALA A 60 -18.13 -0.83 -3.90
CA ALA A 60 -16.79 -0.34 -4.16
C ALA A 60 -15.99 -0.18 -2.87
N ALA A 61 -16.64 0.26 -1.81
CA ALA A 61 -15.96 0.39 -0.52
C ALA A 61 -15.55 -0.98 0.01
N TYR A 62 -16.41 -1.97 -0.16
CA TYR A 62 -16.10 -3.32 0.27
C TYR A 62 -14.90 -3.87 -0.50
N ASP A 63 -14.91 -3.69 -1.81
CA ASP A 63 -13.80 -4.17 -2.64
C ASP A 63 -12.50 -3.49 -2.26
N ALA A 64 -12.55 -2.20 -1.99
CA ALA A 64 -11.36 -1.46 -1.59
C ALA A 64 -10.78 -2.03 -0.31
N GLY A 65 -11.64 -2.29 0.66
CA GLY A 65 -11.18 -2.87 1.92
C GLY A 65 -10.61 -4.25 1.74
N TRP A 66 -11.21 -5.03 0.86
CA TRP A 66 -10.73 -6.37 0.59
C TRP A 66 -9.32 -6.34 -0.02
N TRP A 67 -9.13 -5.50 -1.04
CA TRP A 67 -7.82 -5.39 -1.67
C TRP A 67 -6.76 -4.89 -0.69
N PHE A 68 -7.13 -3.90 0.11
CA PHE A 68 -6.20 -3.37 1.09
C PHE A 68 -5.82 -4.43 2.10
N GLY A 69 -6.80 -5.13 2.65
CA GLY A 69 -6.54 -6.13 3.67
C GLY A 69 -5.73 -7.31 3.16
N MET A 70 -6.06 -7.76 1.95
CA MET A 70 -5.33 -8.87 1.35
C MET A 70 -3.88 -8.52 1.13
N ALA A 71 -3.63 -7.35 0.54
CA ALA A 71 -2.26 -6.95 0.27
C ALA A 71 -1.49 -6.75 1.56
N ARG A 72 -2.12 -6.14 2.55
CA ARG A 72 -1.47 -5.93 3.83
C ARG A 72 -1.03 -7.25 4.45
N GLY A 73 -1.93 -8.22 4.47
CA GLY A 73 -1.62 -9.53 5.04
C GLY A 73 -0.55 -10.25 4.26
N ASP A 74 -0.65 -10.20 2.93
CA ASP A 74 0.30 -10.91 2.08
C ASP A 74 1.72 -10.37 2.26
N TRP A 75 1.88 -9.06 2.28
CA TRP A 75 3.22 -8.49 2.37
C TRP A 75 3.82 -8.65 3.75
N LYS A 76 2.97 -8.62 4.78
CA LYS A 76 3.45 -8.90 6.12
C LYS A 76 3.91 -10.35 6.24
N GLU A 77 3.16 -11.26 5.66
CA GLU A 77 3.51 -12.67 5.71
C GLU A 77 4.76 -12.95 4.90
N LEU A 78 4.90 -12.30 3.75
CA LEU A 78 6.11 -12.45 2.96
C LEU A 78 7.35 -12.06 3.76
N TYR A 79 7.26 -10.97 4.50
CA TYR A 79 8.38 -10.56 5.34
C TYR A 79 8.70 -11.63 6.38
N THR A 80 7.68 -12.15 7.03
CA THR A 80 7.90 -13.16 8.07
C THR A 80 8.56 -14.40 7.48
N THR A 81 8.06 -14.85 6.34
CA THR A 81 8.62 -16.02 5.69
C THR A 81 10.06 -15.77 5.27
N PHE A 82 10.34 -14.60 4.72
CA PHE A 82 11.68 -14.26 4.29
C PHE A 82 12.63 -14.23 5.49
N ALA A 83 12.16 -13.67 6.60
CA ALA A 83 12.98 -13.61 7.80
C ALA A 83 13.27 -15.00 8.35
N ASP A 84 12.28 -15.88 8.29
CA ASP A 84 12.47 -17.24 8.75
C ASP A 84 13.47 -17.98 7.89
N ASP A 85 13.43 -17.76 6.59
CA ASP A 85 14.27 -18.51 5.67
C ASP A 85 15.67 -17.94 5.52
N TYR A 86 15.81 -16.62 5.56
CA TYR A 86 17.08 -15.99 5.25
C TYR A 86 17.65 -15.10 6.34
N GLY A 87 16.94 -14.98 7.45
CA GLY A 87 17.41 -14.18 8.56
C GLY A 87 16.85 -12.78 8.56
N LYS A 88 16.89 -12.18 9.73
CA LYS A 88 16.23 -10.91 9.94
C LYS A 88 16.91 -9.78 9.17
N GLU A 89 18.23 -9.82 9.09
CA GLU A 89 18.94 -8.75 8.41
C GLU A 89 18.60 -8.72 6.91
N GLN A 90 18.57 -9.89 6.29
CA GLN A 90 18.22 -9.96 4.89
C GLN A 90 16.77 -9.59 4.66
N ALA A 91 15.90 -10.00 5.57
CA ALA A 91 14.49 -9.63 5.46
C ALA A 91 14.32 -8.13 5.56
N GLU A 92 15.09 -7.49 6.44
CA GLU A 92 15.00 -6.05 6.59
C GLU A 92 15.48 -5.33 5.33
N ASN A 93 16.57 -5.81 4.72
CA ASN A 93 17.05 -5.25 3.47
C ASN A 93 16.00 -5.39 2.37
N TRP A 94 15.37 -6.56 2.32
CA TRP A 94 14.33 -6.80 1.34
C TRP A 94 13.14 -5.87 1.58
N ARG A 95 12.77 -5.68 2.84
CA ARG A 95 11.64 -4.83 3.18
C ARG A 95 11.89 -3.40 2.75
N GLN A 96 13.10 -2.89 2.98
CA GLN A 96 13.44 -1.54 2.57
C GLN A 96 13.37 -1.38 1.06
N SER A 97 13.84 -2.37 0.33
CA SER A 97 13.73 -2.34 -1.12
C SER A 97 12.28 -2.35 -1.58
N ALA A 98 11.47 -3.18 -0.94
CA ALA A 98 10.05 -3.26 -1.31
C ALA A 98 9.33 -1.96 -1.01
N ILE A 99 9.65 -1.33 0.10
CA ILE A 99 9.07 -0.03 0.45
C ILE A 99 9.40 0.99 -0.62
N SER A 100 10.64 1.00 -1.05
CA SER A 100 11.07 1.92 -2.10
C SER A 100 10.41 1.61 -3.42
N ASP A 101 10.35 0.35 -3.79
CA ASP A 101 9.77 -0.08 -5.05
C ASP A 101 8.30 0.27 -5.16
N HIS A 102 7.58 0.22 -4.05
CA HIS A 102 6.17 0.55 -4.05
C HIS A 102 5.91 2.04 -3.86
N GLY A 103 6.96 2.82 -3.68
CA GLY A 103 6.80 4.25 -3.47
C GLY A 103 6.15 4.57 -2.14
N CYS A 104 6.31 3.71 -1.16
CA CYS A 104 5.62 3.89 0.12
C CYS A 104 6.03 5.19 0.82
N GLU A 105 7.26 5.60 0.62
CA GLU A 105 7.76 6.80 1.30
C GLU A 105 7.07 8.05 0.81
N MET A 106 6.53 8.01 -0.39
CA MET A 106 5.87 9.17 -0.96
C MET A 106 4.40 9.25 -0.59
N ILE A 107 3.86 8.22 0.00
CA ILE A 107 2.46 8.22 0.36
C ILE A 107 2.24 9.24 1.47
N GLY A 108 1.34 10.16 1.23
CA GLY A 108 1.02 11.18 2.22
C GLY A 108 1.87 12.42 2.14
N GLU A 109 2.98 12.38 1.42
CA GLU A 109 3.85 13.55 1.39
C GLU A 109 3.30 14.68 0.57
N ALA A 110 2.52 14.34 -0.43
CA ALA A 110 1.92 15.35 -1.27
C ALA A 110 0.66 15.95 -0.67
N ARG A 111 0.29 15.55 0.53
CA ARG A 111 -0.98 15.97 1.11
C ARG A 111 -0.86 17.17 2.04
#